data_20051d28c85fe375fd21f22312ad519f
#
_entry.id   20051d28c85fe375fd21f22312ad519f
#
_cell.length_a   1.000
_cell.length_b   1.000
_cell.length_c   1.000
_cell.angle_alpha   90.00
_cell.angle_beta   90.00
_cell.angle_gamma   90.00
#
_symmetry.space_group_name_H-M   'P 1'
#
loop_
_entity.id
_entity.type
_entity.pdbx_description
1 polymer ?
#
loop_
_entity_poly.entity_id
_entity_poly.type
_entity_poly.pdbx_seq_one_letter_code
_entity_poly.pdbx_strand_id
1 'polypeptide(L)' 'MFEKVKNQDHLLGKTNRIVDGTTITGDITTLADFRLDGKLKGNFTSEGKIVIGPTGEV' A
#
# COMPACT_ATOMS: atom_id res chain seq x y z
N MET A 1 16.49 -13.10 8.04
CA MET A 1 16.34 -12.52 7.00
C MET A 1 15.33 -13.06 6.11
N PHE A 2 14.90 -12.40 5.18
CA PHE A 2 13.89 -12.87 4.44
C PHE A 2 14.28 -13.01 3.04
N GLU A 3 13.49 -13.67 2.25
CA GLU A 3 13.82 -13.80 1.00
C GLU A 3 13.21 -12.89 0.11
N LYS A 4 13.70 -12.59 -0.98
CA LYS A 4 13.19 -11.76 -1.89
C LYS A 4 12.17 -12.38 -2.67
N VAL A 5 11.06 -11.75 -2.89
CA VAL A 5 10.02 -12.24 -3.69
C VAL A 5 10.41 -12.13 -5.12
N LYS A 6 10.45 -13.22 -5.88
CA LYS A 6 10.79 -13.17 -7.18
C LYS A 6 9.68 -13.25 -8.12
N ASN A 7 8.51 -13.68 -7.69
CA ASN A 7 7.42 -13.93 -8.55
C ASN A 7 6.27 -13.19 -8.07
N GLN A 8 5.68 -12.33 -8.82
CA GLN A 8 4.57 -11.54 -8.36
C GLN A 8 3.29 -12.31 -8.18
N ASP A 9 3.21 -13.55 -8.63
CA ASP A 9 2.03 -14.37 -8.38
C ASP A 9 1.82 -14.50 -6.89
N HIS A 10 2.88 -14.45 -6.10
CA HIS A 10 2.78 -14.51 -4.67
C HIS A 10 1.92 -13.39 -4.14
N LEU A 11 1.81 -12.29 -4.86
CA LEU A 11 1.08 -11.13 -4.41
C LEU A 11 -0.33 -11.04 -4.94
N LEU A 12 -0.75 -11.97 -5.78
CA LEU A 12 -2.10 -11.92 -6.30
C LEU A 12 -3.09 -12.11 -5.17
N GLY A 13 -4.06 -11.29 -5.11
CA GLY A 13 -5.06 -11.34 -4.07
C GLY A 13 -4.64 -10.76 -2.75
N LYS A 14 -3.41 -10.26 -2.66
CA LYS A 14 -2.96 -9.64 -1.44
C LYS A 14 -3.17 -8.15 -1.52
N THR A 15 -3.62 -7.57 -0.45
CA THR A 15 -3.91 -6.15 -0.41
C THR A 15 -3.44 -5.60 0.91
N ASN A 16 -2.68 -4.53 0.85
CA ASN A 16 -2.32 -3.79 2.04
C ASN A 16 -3.45 -2.83 2.35
N ARG A 17 -3.71 -2.59 3.62
CA ARG A 17 -4.78 -1.72 3.99
C ARG A 17 -4.37 -0.84 5.14
N ILE A 18 -4.58 0.46 5.00
CA ILE A 18 -4.34 1.43 6.05
C ILE A 18 -5.70 1.93 6.49
N VAL A 19 -6.08 1.60 7.70
CA VAL A 19 -7.43 1.92 8.14
C VAL A 19 -7.56 3.37 8.54
N ASP A 20 -8.79 3.82 8.63
CA ASP A 20 -9.13 5.16 9.04
C ASP A 20 -8.51 5.45 10.39
N GLY A 21 -7.99 6.62 10.60
CA GLY A 21 -7.38 7.01 11.84
C GLY A 21 -5.87 6.79 11.88
N THR A 22 -5.31 6.20 10.83
CA THR A 22 -3.88 5.96 10.75
C THR A 22 -3.21 7.03 9.90
N THR A 23 -2.07 7.50 10.34
CA THR A 23 -1.30 8.46 9.56
C THR A 23 0.09 7.87 9.36
N ILE A 24 0.56 7.89 8.14
CA ILE A 24 1.89 7.41 7.81
C ILE A 24 2.68 8.57 7.25
N THR A 25 3.91 8.73 7.72
CA THR A 25 4.78 9.78 7.21
C THR A 25 5.99 9.08 6.62
N GLY A 26 6.30 9.40 5.39
CA GLY A 26 7.46 8.81 4.70
C GLY A 26 7.06 8.27 3.36
N ASP A 27 7.86 7.33 2.85
CA ASP A 27 7.64 6.80 1.52
C ASP A 27 7.16 5.36 1.60
N ILE A 28 6.30 4.98 0.68
CA ILE A 28 5.81 3.62 0.60
C ILE A 28 6.05 3.10 -0.80
N THR A 29 6.57 1.89 -0.90
CA THR A 29 6.75 1.23 -2.17
C THR A 29 6.15 -0.16 -2.03
N THR A 30 5.31 -0.57 -2.95
CA THR A 30 4.69 -1.88 -2.86
C THR A 30 4.49 -2.47 -4.24
N LEU A 31 4.50 -3.79 -4.33
CA LEU A 31 4.17 -4.49 -5.55
C LEU A 31 2.75 -5.04 -5.48
N ALA A 32 2.16 -5.07 -4.32
CA ALA A 32 0.82 -5.61 -4.14
C ALA A 32 -0.20 -4.50 -4.26
N ASP A 33 -1.45 -4.85 -4.24
CA ASP A 33 -2.52 -3.86 -4.25
C ASP A 33 -2.52 -3.14 -2.92
N PHE A 34 -3.09 -1.96 -2.90
CA PHE A 34 -3.05 -1.14 -1.70
C PHE A 34 -4.35 -0.36 -1.56
N ARG A 35 -4.92 -0.41 -0.37
CA ARG A 35 -6.11 0.38 -0.10
C ARG A 35 -5.80 1.35 1.03
N LEU A 36 -6.03 2.64 0.79
CA LEU A 36 -5.75 3.66 1.76
C LEU A 36 -7.04 4.32 2.25
N ASP A 37 -7.36 4.10 3.50
CA ASP A 37 -8.50 4.76 4.13
C ASP A 37 -8.00 5.76 5.17
N GLY A 38 -6.71 5.77 5.47
CA GLY A 38 -6.11 6.71 6.39
C GLY A 38 -5.38 7.80 5.64
N LYS A 39 -4.32 8.33 6.21
CA LYS A 39 -3.58 9.42 5.62
C LYS A 39 -2.16 9.04 5.34
N LEU A 40 -1.62 9.50 4.23
CA LEU A 40 -0.22 9.30 3.89
C LEU A 40 0.40 10.65 3.60
N LYS A 41 1.47 10.97 4.31
CA LYS A 41 2.21 12.18 4.04
C LYS A 41 3.56 11.77 3.49
N GLY A 42 3.75 11.90 2.20
CA GLY A 42 4.99 11.51 1.54
C GLY A 42 4.73 10.96 0.16
N ASN A 43 5.58 10.03 -0.27
CA ASN A 43 5.50 9.50 -1.61
C ASN A 43 4.99 8.08 -1.61
N PHE A 44 4.30 7.72 -2.66
CA PHE A 44 3.76 6.39 -2.77
C PHE A 44 4.04 5.86 -4.16
N THR A 45 4.61 4.68 -4.21
CA THR A 45 4.87 4.00 -5.47
C THR A 45 4.29 2.61 -5.42
N SER A 46 3.50 2.24 -6.39
CA SER A 46 2.87 0.94 -6.41
C SER A 46 2.87 0.37 -7.80
N GLU A 47 3.15 -0.92 -7.92
CA GLU A 47 3.03 -1.60 -9.18
C GLU A 47 1.66 -2.24 -9.28
N GLY A 48 0.94 -2.33 -8.20
CA GLY A 48 -0.40 -2.90 -8.22
C GLY A 48 -1.45 -1.81 -8.25
N LYS A 49 -2.67 -2.18 -7.93
CA LYS A 49 -3.78 -1.26 -7.95
C LYS A 49 -3.78 -0.47 -6.67
N ILE A 50 -4.13 0.79 -6.75
CA ILE A 50 -4.29 1.57 -5.55
C ILE A 50 -5.71 2.07 -5.46
N VAL A 51 -6.30 1.97 -4.30
CA VAL A 51 -7.66 2.44 -4.03
C VAL A 51 -7.59 3.41 -2.87
N ILE A 52 -8.13 4.60 -3.07
CA ILE A 52 -8.20 5.58 -2.00
C ILE A 52 -9.65 5.61 -1.55
N GLY A 53 -9.89 5.25 -0.31
CA GLY A 53 -11.24 5.23 0.21
C GLY A 53 -11.76 6.62 0.53
N PRO A 54 -12.97 6.71 1.01
CA PRO A 54 -13.60 8.03 1.24
C PRO A 54 -12.89 8.86 2.28
N THR A 55 -12.19 8.23 3.22
CA THR A 55 -11.46 8.97 4.22
C THR A 55 -9.97 8.98 3.92
N GLY A 56 -9.56 8.47 2.78
CA GLY A 56 -8.14 8.40 2.44
C GLY A 56 -7.59 9.72 1.95
N GLU A 57 -6.34 9.96 2.22
CA GLU A 57 -5.70 11.17 1.79
C GLU A 57 -4.24 10.91 1.57
N VAL A 58 -3.66 11.55 0.59
CA VAL A 58 -2.23 11.44 0.33
C VAL A 58 -1.56 12.78 0.45
#